data_25dc39f065b19551b14efa8ac6ba989d
#
_entry.id   25dc39f065b19551b14efa8ac6ba989d
#
_cell.length_a   1.000
_cell.length_b   1.000
_cell.length_c   1.000
_cell.angle_alpha   90.00
_cell.angle_beta   90.00
_cell.angle_gamma   90.00
#
_symmetry.space_group_name_H-M   'P 1'
#
loop_
_entity.id
_entity.type
_entity.pdbx_description
1 polymer ?
#
loop_
_entity_poly.entity_id
_entity_poly.type
_entity_poly.pdbx_seq_one_letter_code
_entity_poly.pdbx_strand_id
1 'polypeptide(L)'
;MSPAPFDGVPADNANSGEPTLLAQVLSPLLDDFQYWFQRSLTLLEEGPLLGIHADDQANLLDRVREAMAETQTAASLLAITEGQVGVDPAQVMTWHTLVAECWVVARRHRSLSR
;
A
#
# COMPACT_ATOMS: atom_id res chain seq x y z
N MET A 1 -7.44 -42.29 12.13
CA MET A 1 -7.40 -41.61 11.91
C MET A 1 -7.21 -40.75 11.77
N SER A 2 -6.96 -40.61 11.49
CA SER A 2 -6.58 -39.67 11.41
C SER A 2 -7.02 -38.81 11.47
N PRO A 3 -7.16 -38.37 11.61
CA PRO A 3 -7.46 -37.44 11.43
C PRO A 3 -7.16 -36.53 11.48
N ALA A 4 -7.14 -36.69 11.59
CA ALA A 4 -6.87 -35.84 11.71
C ALA A 4 -6.20 -35.25 11.33
N PRO A 5 -5.97 -35.32 10.99
CA PRO A 5 -5.11 -34.52 10.66
C PRO A 5 -5.46 -33.36 10.08
N PHE A 6 -6.11 -33.15 9.65
CA PHE A 6 -6.31 -31.97 9.24
C PHE A 6 -6.70 -31.11 10.15
N ASP A 7 -7.00 -31.51 10.95
CA ASP A 7 -7.44 -30.75 12.00
C ASP A 7 -6.43 -29.82 12.52
N GLY A 8 -5.24 -30.12 12.61
CA GLY A 8 -4.23 -29.25 13.14
C GLY A 8 -3.53 -28.41 12.13
N VAL A 9 -3.81 -28.60 10.87
CA VAL A 9 -3.01 -27.98 9.85
C VAL A 9 -3.02 -26.48 9.89
N PRO A 10 -4.16 -25.78 9.91
CA PRO A 10 -4.11 -24.32 9.95
C PRO A 10 -3.47 -23.79 11.21
N ALA A 11 -3.76 -24.42 12.34
CA ALA A 11 -3.17 -23.97 13.59
C ALA A 11 -1.68 -24.23 13.60
N ASP A 12 -1.27 -25.33 13.03
CA ASP A 12 0.13 -25.67 12.97
C ASP A 12 0.92 -24.64 12.18
N ASN A 13 0.35 -24.15 11.12
CA ASN A 13 1.02 -23.13 10.32
C ASN A 13 1.24 -21.87 11.11
N ALA A 14 0.26 -21.45 11.87
CA ALA A 14 0.38 -20.28 12.70
C ALA A 14 1.43 -20.50 13.77
N ASN A 15 1.46 -21.70 14.34
CA ASN A 15 2.40 -22.01 15.41
C ASN A 15 3.83 -22.18 14.92
N SER A 16 4.01 -22.53 13.67
CA SER A 16 5.35 -22.76 13.13
C SER A 16 6.10 -21.49 12.84
N GLY A 17 5.45 -20.32 12.97
CA GLY A 17 6.09 -19.06 12.68
C GLY A 17 6.07 -18.65 11.22
N GLU A 18 5.49 -19.46 10.38
CA GLU A 18 5.34 -19.11 8.97
C GLU A 18 4.26 -18.07 8.81
N PRO A 19 4.43 -17.13 7.85
CA PRO A 19 3.39 -16.13 7.61
C PRO A 19 2.11 -16.79 7.12
N THR A 20 0.98 -16.20 7.50
CA THR A 20 -0.32 -16.65 7.00
C THR A 20 -0.39 -16.39 5.50
N LEU A 21 -1.33 -17.05 4.84
CA LEU A 21 -1.57 -16.79 3.43
C LEU A 21 -1.92 -15.33 3.21
N LEU A 22 -2.72 -14.75 4.10
CA LEU A 22 -3.08 -13.35 4.02
C LEU A 22 -1.84 -12.45 4.07
N ALA A 23 -0.93 -12.73 4.98
CA ALA A 23 0.31 -11.95 5.09
C ALA A 23 1.17 -12.10 3.85
N GLN A 24 1.22 -13.31 3.28
CA GLN A 24 2.00 -13.54 2.06
C GLN A 24 1.49 -12.74 0.88
N VAL A 25 0.18 -12.47 0.84
CA VAL A 25 -0.42 -11.68 -0.23
C VAL A 25 -0.32 -10.18 0.07
N LEU A 26 -0.64 -9.78 1.29
CA LEU A 26 -0.71 -8.36 1.66
C LEU A 26 0.65 -7.71 1.84
N SER A 27 1.63 -8.42 2.36
CA SER A 27 2.92 -7.81 2.65
C SER A 27 3.60 -7.24 1.40
N PRO A 28 3.72 -7.99 0.31
CA PRO A 28 4.28 -7.42 -0.92
C PRO A 28 3.43 -6.29 -1.48
N LEU A 29 2.10 -6.39 -1.36
CA LEU A 29 1.21 -5.36 -1.87
C LEU A 29 1.41 -4.04 -1.12
N LEU A 30 1.52 -4.10 0.22
CA LEU A 30 1.76 -2.93 1.03
C LEU A 30 3.13 -2.32 0.73
N ASP A 31 4.14 -3.15 0.50
CA ASP A 31 5.47 -2.68 0.10
C ASP A 31 5.40 -1.92 -1.22
N ASP A 32 4.64 -2.44 -2.18
CA ASP A 32 4.48 -1.78 -3.48
C ASP A 32 3.78 -0.43 -3.34
N PHE A 33 2.73 -0.35 -2.53
CA PHE A 33 2.06 0.92 -2.29
C PHE A 33 3.01 1.94 -1.67
N GLN A 34 3.79 1.52 -0.67
CA GLN A 34 4.75 2.43 -0.02
C GLN A 34 5.80 2.92 -1.01
N TYR A 35 6.26 2.05 -1.88
CA TYR A 35 7.22 2.41 -2.92
C TYR A 35 6.65 3.49 -3.85
N TRP A 36 5.45 3.27 -4.37
CA TRP A 36 4.85 4.23 -5.29
C TRP A 36 4.47 5.54 -4.61
N PHE A 37 3.97 5.47 -3.36
CA PHE A 37 3.67 6.69 -2.62
C PHE A 37 4.94 7.48 -2.32
N GLN A 38 6.03 6.80 -1.98
CA GLN A 38 7.29 7.50 -1.73
C GLN A 38 7.79 8.22 -2.98
N ARG A 39 7.73 7.57 -4.12
CA ARG A 39 8.11 8.19 -5.38
C ARG A 39 7.23 9.39 -5.70
N SER A 40 5.94 9.25 -5.46
CA SER A 40 4.99 10.34 -5.69
C SER A 40 5.26 11.52 -4.77
N LEU A 41 5.55 11.24 -3.49
CA LEU A 41 5.89 12.30 -2.54
C LEU A 41 7.10 13.08 -3.01
N THR A 42 8.14 12.39 -3.44
CA THR A 42 9.35 13.04 -3.93
C THR A 42 9.02 13.98 -5.09
N LEU A 43 8.24 13.49 -6.05
CA LEU A 43 7.87 14.30 -7.21
C LEU A 43 7.03 15.51 -6.80
N LEU A 44 6.03 15.30 -5.96
CA LEU A 44 5.10 16.37 -5.57
C LEU A 44 5.77 17.42 -4.69
N GLU A 45 6.84 17.06 -3.99
CA GLU A 45 7.54 17.96 -3.08
C GLU A 45 8.68 18.73 -3.75
N GLU A 46 9.10 18.32 -4.95
CA GLU A 46 10.21 18.96 -5.62
C GLU A 46 9.90 20.36 -6.14
N GLY A 47 8.64 20.61 -6.45
CA GLY A 47 8.23 21.92 -6.95
C GLY A 47 6.95 21.82 -7.78
N PRO A 48 6.51 22.93 -8.36
CA PRO A 48 5.28 22.93 -9.15
C PRO A 48 5.38 21.98 -10.33
N LEU A 49 4.33 21.19 -10.54
CA LEU A 49 4.25 20.27 -11.65
C LEU A 49 3.46 20.89 -12.80
N LEU A 50 3.85 20.55 -14.02
CA LEU A 50 3.14 20.98 -15.21
C LEU A 50 1.86 20.16 -15.37
N GLY A 51 0.80 20.80 -15.80
CA GLY A 51 -0.47 20.13 -16.08
C GLY A 51 -1.38 19.94 -14.89
N ILE A 52 -1.06 20.56 -13.75
CA ILE A 52 -1.90 20.48 -12.55
C ILE A 52 -1.87 21.83 -11.84
N HIS A 53 -3.02 22.26 -11.34
CA HIS A 53 -3.08 23.49 -10.56
C HIS A 53 -2.40 23.29 -9.21
N ALA A 54 -1.86 24.42 -8.68
CA ALA A 54 -1.15 24.38 -7.40
C ALA A 54 -2.02 23.82 -6.27
N ASP A 55 -3.29 24.20 -6.23
CA ASP A 55 -4.21 23.72 -5.19
C ASP A 55 -4.45 22.22 -5.31
N ASP A 56 -4.59 21.74 -6.53
CA ASP A 56 -4.81 20.31 -6.78
C ASP A 56 -3.55 19.52 -6.45
N GLN A 57 -2.38 20.08 -6.74
CA GLN A 57 -1.13 19.43 -6.39
C GLN A 57 -0.97 19.34 -4.87
N ALA A 58 -1.29 20.40 -4.15
CA ALA A 58 -1.24 20.41 -2.69
C ALA A 58 -2.20 19.39 -2.09
N ASN A 59 -3.41 19.30 -2.65
CA ASN A 59 -4.40 18.33 -2.20
C ASN A 59 -3.91 16.90 -2.43
N LEU A 60 -3.34 16.65 -3.61
CA LEU A 60 -2.81 15.33 -3.92
C LEU A 60 -1.68 14.97 -2.98
N LEU A 61 -0.78 15.92 -2.72
CA LEU A 61 0.34 15.71 -1.80
C LEU A 61 -0.15 15.30 -0.41
N ASP A 62 -1.16 16.01 0.11
CA ASP A 62 -1.71 15.68 1.42
C ASP A 62 -2.31 14.29 1.44
N ARG A 63 -3.04 13.92 0.39
CA ARG A 63 -3.65 12.59 0.30
C ARG A 63 -2.60 11.49 0.21
N VAL A 64 -1.51 11.73 -0.51
CA VAL A 64 -0.43 10.75 -0.62
C VAL A 64 0.29 10.59 0.72
N ARG A 65 0.53 11.69 1.43
CA ARG A 65 1.13 11.62 2.77
C ARG A 65 0.29 10.80 3.72
N GLU A 66 -1.02 11.02 3.70
CA GLU A 66 -1.94 10.27 4.54
C GLU A 66 -1.94 8.80 4.17
N ALA A 67 -2.00 8.50 2.87
CA ALA A 67 -1.99 7.12 2.40
C ALA A 67 -0.68 6.40 2.75
N MET A 68 0.44 7.11 2.67
CA MET A 68 1.72 6.54 3.06
C MET A 68 1.72 6.15 4.53
N ALA A 69 1.21 7.03 5.39
CA ALA A 69 1.10 6.72 6.82
C ALA A 69 0.18 5.54 7.07
N GLU A 70 -0.93 5.48 6.35
CA GLU A 70 -1.88 4.38 6.47
C GLU A 70 -1.28 3.04 6.07
N THR A 71 -0.53 3.02 4.97
CA THR A 71 0.09 1.78 4.51
C THR A 71 1.20 1.33 5.45
N GLN A 72 1.94 2.27 6.04
CA GLN A 72 2.96 1.95 7.03
C GLN A 72 2.34 1.37 8.29
N THR A 73 1.23 1.93 8.75
CA THR A 73 0.50 1.42 9.90
C THR A 73 -0.03 0.01 9.63
N ALA A 74 -0.62 -0.19 8.44
CA ALA A 74 -1.14 -1.49 8.06
C ALA A 74 -0.03 -2.54 8.02
N ALA A 75 1.12 -2.19 7.46
CA ALA A 75 2.26 -3.11 7.40
C ALA A 75 2.75 -3.48 8.79
N SER A 76 2.81 -2.50 9.69
CA SER A 76 3.23 -2.74 11.08
C SER A 76 2.26 -3.65 11.81
N LEU A 77 0.96 -3.42 11.65
CA LEU A 77 -0.05 -4.27 12.29
C LEU A 77 -0.01 -5.68 11.75
N LEU A 78 0.18 -5.81 10.43
CA LEU A 78 0.27 -7.13 9.82
C LEU A 78 1.48 -7.90 10.39
N ALA A 79 2.62 -7.23 10.54
CA ALA A 79 3.82 -7.85 11.07
C ALA A 79 3.68 -8.20 12.55
N ILE A 80 3.16 -7.27 13.35
CA ILE A 80 3.03 -7.47 14.81
C ILE A 80 2.05 -8.58 15.10
N THR A 81 0.99 -8.69 14.34
CA THR A 81 -0.05 -9.70 14.56
C THR A 81 0.19 -10.98 13.80
N GLU A 82 1.33 -11.07 13.09
CA GLU A 82 1.69 -12.24 12.29
C GLU A 82 0.58 -12.60 11.29
N GLY A 83 -0.02 -11.57 10.71
CA GLY A 83 -1.04 -11.74 9.69
C GLY A 83 -2.45 -11.96 10.21
N GLN A 84 -2.65 -11.82 11.51
CA GLN A 84 -3.98 -11.99 12.10
C GLN A 84 -4.90 -10.81 11.79
N VAL A 85 -4.34 -9.62 11.65
CA VAL A 85 -5.09 -8.41 11.29
C VAL A 85 -4.84 -8.13 9.81
N GLY A 86 -5.90 -8.10 9.05
CA GLY A 86 -5.81 -7.80 7.62
C GLY A 86 -6.08 -6.34 7.34
N VAL A 87 -6.32 -6.05 6.08
CA VAL A 87 -6.63 -4.71 5.61
C VAL A 87 -8.00 -4.75 4.93
N ASP A 88 -8.80 -3.72 5.18
CA ASP A 88 -10.10 -3.58 4.53
C ASP A 88 -9.90 -3.50 3.00
N PRO A 89 -10.57 -4.36 2.23
CA PRO A 89 -10.47 -4.29 0.77
C PRO A 89 -10.84 -2.92 0.20
N ALA A 90 -11.76 -2.20 0.82
CA ALA A 90 -12.12 -0.86 0.39
C ALA A 90 -10.93 0.09 0.53
N GLN A 91 -10.14 -0.07 1.57
CA GLN A 91 -8.92 0.72 1.79
C GLN A 91 -7.89 0.42 0.70
N VAL A 92 -7.71 -0.84 0.36
CA VAL A 92 -6.79 -1.24 -0.71
C VAL A 92 -7.20 -0.60 -2.03
N MET A 93 -8.49 -0.59 -2.33
CA MET A 93 -9.00 0.04 -3.54
C MET A 93 -8.75 1.54 -3.55
N THR A 94 -8.89 2.19 -2.39
CA THR A 94 -8.61 3.62 -2.26
C THR A 94 -7.14 3.91 -2.55
N TRP A 95 -6.24 3.12 -2.00
CA TRP A 95 -4.82 3.28 -2.25
C TRP A 95 -4.49 3.05 -3.72
N HIS A 96 -5.09 2.03 -4.32
CA HIS A 96 -4.85 1.72 -5.73
C HIS A 96 -5.30 2.88 -6.63
N THR A 97 -6.45 3.44 -6.35
CA THR A 97 -6.96 4.59 -7.12
C THR A 97 -6.02 5.78 -6.98
N LEU A 98 -5.50 6.01 -5.78
CA LEU A 98 -4.59 7.11 -5.53
C LEU A 98 -3.26 6.93 -6.28
N VAL A 99 -2.72 5.71 -6.31
CA VAL A 99 -1.52 5.42 -7.08
C VAL A 99 -1.76 5.70 -8.57
N ALA A 100 -2.91 5.29 -9.09
CA ALA A 100 -3.25 5.53 -10.49
C ALA A 100 -3.34 7.03 -10.78
N GLU A 101 -3.90 7.80 -9.87
CA GLU A 101 -3.99 9.26 -10.01
C GLU A 101 -2.58 9.86 -10.05
N CYS A 102 -1.68 9.40 -9.20
CA CYS A 102 -0.30 9.87 -9.18
C CYS A 102 0.41 9.56 -10.50
N TRP A 103 0.17 8.38 -11.06
CA TRP A 103 0.76 8.01 -12.35
C TRP A 103 0.30 8.95 -13.47
N VAL A 104 -0.98 9.31 -13.48
CA VAL A 104 -1.51 10.23 -14.48
C VAL A 104 -0.82 11.57 -14.37
N VAL A 105 -0.70 12.10 -13.15
CA VAL A 105 -0.07 13.40 -12.91
C VAL A 105 1.40 13.37 -13.32
N ALA A 106 2.12 12.32 -12.93
CA ALA A 106 3.55 12.19 -13.26
C ALA A 106 3.75 12.09 -14.77
N ARG A 107 2.92 11.31 -15.44
CA ARG A 107 3.03 11.13 -16.88
C ARG A 107 2.75 12.44 -17.63
N ARG A 108 1.74 13.18 -17.18
CA ARG A 108 1.41 14.47 -17.80
C ARG A 108 2.55 15.46 -17.61
N HIS A 109 3.12 15.51 -16.41
CA HIS A 109 4.25 16.40 -16.15
C HIS A 109 5.43 16.09 -17.06
N ARG A 110 5.78 14.80 -17.20
CA ARG A 110 6.88 14.40 -18.07
C ARG A 110 6.59 14.76 -19.53
N SER A 111 5.35 14.58 -19.96
CA SER A 111 4.96 14.88 -21.33
C SER A 111 5.07 16.38 -21.63
N LEU A 112 4.70 17.22 -20.67
CA LEU A 112 4.70 18.67 -20.86
C LEU A 112 6.08 19.30 -20.62
N SER A 113 6.99 18.58 -19.97
CA SER A 113 8.31 19.13 -19.64
C SER A 113 9.35 18.89 -20.72
N ARG A 114 9.01 18.25 -21.80
CA ARG A 114 9.93 18.00 -22.91
C ARG A 114 10.18 19.23 -23.77
#